data_7f0ad8a65d1c90426585ab0a52cba84b
#
_entry.id   7f0ad8a65d1c90426585ab0a52cba84b
#
_cell.length_a   1.000
_cell.length_b   1.000
_cell.length_c   1.000
_cell.angle_alpha   90.00
_cell.angle_beta   90.00
_cell.angle_gamma   90.00
#
_symmetry.space_group_name_H-M   'P 1'
#
loop_
_entity.id
_entity.type
_entity.pdbx_description
1 polymer ?
#
loop_
_entity_poly.entity_id
_entity_poly.type
_entity_poly.pdbx_seq_one_letter_code
_entity_poly.pdbx_strand_id
1 'polypeptide(L)'
;VERQLKVLTEQLLDYNQKILAISRQAHEQKREPDFFAEVKPFADQVKQLLDEWKQIAISWVKKAQPKHIHEIQIETVGENIEKISVEAFYPSVSERRIKQFCRSVEYTLSLVLERLEQELRNGQ
;
A
#
# COMPACT_ATOMS: atom_id res chain seq x y z
N VAL A 1 -14.56 3.53 13.05
CA VAL A 1 -13.27 2.88 12.81
C VAL A 1 -13.24 2.20 11.46
N GLU A 2 -14.26 1.39 11.14
CA GLU A 2 -14.30 0.69 9.85
C GLU A 2 -14.35 1.65 8.68
N ARG A 3 -15.09 2.76 8.80
CA ARG A 3 -15.15 3.77 7.73
C ARG A 3 -13.81 4.48 7.55
N GLN A 4 -13.13 4.78 8.64
CA GLN A 4 -11.79 5.36 8.59
C GLN A 4 -10.82 4.40 7.94
N LEU A 5 -10.87 3.12 8.33
CA LEU A 5 -10.02 2.09 7.74
C LEU A 5 -10.28 1.93 6.24
N LYS A 6 -11.54 2.01 5.83
CA LYS A 6 -11.90 1.97 4.40
C LYS A 6 -11.23 3.09 3.62
N VAL A 7 -11.32 4.32 4.13
CA VAL A 7 -10.70 5.49 3.47
C VAL A 7 -9.19 5.32 3.35
N LEU A 8 -8.54 4.89 4.45
CA LEU A 8 -7.09 4.69 4.44
C LEU A 8 -6.67 3.58 3.47
N THR A 9 -7.47 2.51 3.40
CA THR A 9 -7.20 1.41 2.47
C THR A 9 -7.31 1.87 1.02
N GLU A 10 -8.31 2.67 0.70
CA GLU A 10 -8.49 3.26 -0.62
C GLU A 10 -7.32 4.17 -0.99
N GLN A 11 -6.85 4.97 -0.03
CA GLN A 11 -5.70 5.84 -0.24
C GLN A 11 -4.42 5.04 -0.51
N LEU A 12 -4.23 3.93 0.20
CA LEU A 12 -3.08 3.06 -0.06
C LEU A 12 -3.16 2.40 -1.44
N LEU A 13 -4.35 2.02 -1.88
CA LEU A 13 -4.54 1.51 -3.24
C LEU A 13 -4.15 2.56 -4.28
N ASP A 14 -4.50 3.82 -4.05
CA ASP A 14 -4.10 4.93 -4.93
C ASP A 14 -2.59 5.09 -4.96
N TYR A 15 -1.93 5.04 -3.81
CA TYR A 15 -0.47 5.11 -3.76
C TYR A 15 0.18 3.93 -4.47
N ASN A 16 -0.42 2.75 -4.36
CA ASN A 16 0.09 1.57 -5.07
C ASN A 16 0.10 1.80 -6.59
N GLN A 17 -0.94 2.41 -7.12
CA GLN A 17 -1.00 2.77 -8.55
C GLN A 17 0.03 3.84 -8.91
N LYS A 18 0.23 4.84 -8.04
CA LYS A 18 1.26 5.86 -8.24
C LYS A 18 2.66 5.26 -8.27
N ILE A 19 2.92 4.30 -7.38
CA ILE A 19 4.20 3.59 -7.34
C ILE A 19 4.48 2.90 -8.67
N LEU A 20 3.49 2.24 -9.23
CA LEU A 20 3.63 1.58 -10.51
C LEU A 20 3.92 2.58 -11.64
N ALA A 21 3.23 3.72 -11.63
CA ALA A 21 3.46 4.78 -12.62
C ALA A 21 4.88 5.39 -12.48
N ILE A 22 5.34 5.58 -11.25
CA ILE A 22 6.70 6.08 -10.97
C ILE A 22 7.74 5.11 -11.54
N SER A 23 7.55 3.81 -11.36
CA SER A 23 8.46 2.80 -11.88
C SER A 23 8.52 2.85 -13.41
N ARG A 24 7.38 2.94 -14.08
CA ARG A 24 7.33 3.07 -15.55
C ARG A 24 8.08 4.29 -16.02
N GLN A 25 7.84 5.43 -15.38
CA GLN A 25 8.48 6.68 -15.74
C GLN A 25 10.00 6.62 -15.53
N ALA A 26 10.45 6.01 -14.43
CA ALA A 26 11.87 5.84 -14.14
C ALA A 26 12.55 5.04 -15.25
N HIS A 27 11.91 3.97 -15.72
CA HIS A 27 12.45 3.13 -16.79
C HIS A 27 12.44 3.82 -18.14
N GLU A 28 11.42 4.63 -18.42
CA GLU A 28 11.35 5.39 -19.67
C GLU A 28 12.42 6.48 -19.74
N GLN A 29 12.59 7.22 -18.65
CA GLN A 29 13.52 8.36 -18.60
C GLN A 29 14.96 7.93 -18.33
N LYS A 30 15.17 6.78 -17.73
CA LYS A 30 16.50 6.20 -17.45
C LYS A 30 17.43 7.18 -16.71
N ARG A 31 16.87 7.96 -15.78
CA ARG A 31 17.65 8.88 -14.97
C ARG A 31 17.56 8.55 -13.50
N GLU A 32 18.64 8.81 -12.78
CA GLU A 32 18.64 8.67 -11.32
C GLU A 32 17.79 9.77 -10.70
N PRO A 33 16.97 9.44 -9.70
CA PRO A 33 16.17 10.45 -9.02
C PRO A 33 17.04 11.27 -8.06
N ASP A 34 16.55 12.47 -7.71
CA ASP A 34 17.08 13.23 -6.59
C ASP A 34 16.40 12.69 -5.32
N PHE A 35 17.18 12.04 -4.45
CA PHE A 35 16.61 11.39 -3.28
C PHE A 35 15.85 12.38 -2.39
N PHE A 36 16.45 13.53 -2.07
CA PHE A 36 15.84 14.48 -1.14
C PHE A 36 14.69 15.27 -1.75
N ALA A 37 14.73 15.53 -3.06
CA ALA A 37 13.70 16.31 -3.73
C ALA A 37 12.52 15.46 -4.20
N GLU A 38 12.76 14.18 -4.58
CA GLU A 38 11.75 13.35 -5.21
C GLU A 38 11.38 12.14 -4.36
N VAL A 39 12.35 11.34 -3.94
CA VAL A 39 12.10 10.06 -3.28
C VAL A 39 11.61 10.24 -1.86
N LYS A 40 12.36 10.98 -1.05
CA LYS A 40 12.08 11.13 0.37
C LYS A 40 10.70 11.74 0.65
N PRO A 41 10.29 12.84 -0.01
CA PRO A 41 8.95 13.40 0.26
C PRO A 41 7.82 12.41 -0.03
N PHE A 42 7.91 11.67 -1.11
CA PHE A 42 6.91 10.67 -1.47
C PHE A 42 6.91 9.51 -0.46
N ALA A 43 8.09 8.97 -0.15
CA ALA A 43 8.21 7.86 0.79
C ALA A 43 7.71 8.25 2.19
N ASP A 44 7.97 9.47 2.62
CA ASP A 44 7.50 9.97 3.92
C ASP A 44 5.97 10.07 3.96
N GLN A 45 5.34 10.54 2.88
CA GLN A 45 3.88 10.59 2.78
C GLN A 45 3.27 9.19 2.86
N VAL A 46 3.84 8.25 2.13
CA VAL A 46 3.39 6.86 2.13
C VAL A 46 3.54 6.26 3.52
N LYS A 47 4.68 6.48 4.16
CA LYS A 47 4.95 5.94 5.50
C LYS A 47 3.98 6.48 6.54
N GLN A 48 3.68 7.76 6.50
CA GLN A 48 2.74 8.36 7.44
C GLN A 48 1.35 7.74 7.32
N LEU A 49 0.85 7.60 6.10
CA LEU A 49 -0.42 6.95 5.83
C LEU A 49 -0.39 5.48 6.25
N LEU A 50 0.70 4.81 5.93
CA LEU A 50 0.87 3.39 6.23
C LEU A 50 0.88 3.10 7.73
N ASP A 51 1.56 3.94 8.52
CA ASP A 51 1.62 3.76 9.96
C ASP A 51 0.22 3.89 10.58
N GLU A 52 -0.56 4.87 10.13
CA GLU A 52 -1.93 5.06 10.58
C GLU A 52 -2.82 3.89 10.18
N TRP A 53 -2.75 3.49 8.91
CA TRP A 53 -3.53 2.37 8.40
C TRP A 53 -3.21 1.07 9.15
N LYS A 54 -1.94 0.77 9.34
CA LYS A 54 -1.47 -0.47 9.95
C LYS A 54 -1.99 -0.60 11.39
N GLN A 55 -1.93 0.47 12.15
CA GLN A 55 -2.41 0.48 13.54
C GLN A 55 -3.90 0.13 13.60
N ILE A 56 -4.69 0.76 12.76
CA ILE A 56 -6.15 0.56 12.74
C ILE A 56 -6.49 -0.82 12.15
N ALA A 57 -5.79 -1.22 11.09
CA ALA A 57 -6.04 -2.51 10.43
C ALA A 57 -5.75 -3.69 11.36
N ILE A 58 -4.66 -3.65 12.10
CA ILE A 58 -4.31 -4.72 13.05
C ILE A 58 -5.38 -4.81 14.15
N SER A 59 -5.81 -3.68 14.69
CA SER A 59 -6.87 -3.64 15.70
C SER A 59 -8.17 -4.25 15.15
N TRP A 60 -8.51 -3.89 13.91
CA TRP A 60 -9.70 -4.42 13.24
C TRP A 60 -9.61 -5.94 13.04
N VAL A 61 -8.46 -6.44 12.59
CA VAL A 61 -8.26 -7.89 12.41
C VAL A 61 -8.45 -8.64 13.72
N LYS A 62 -7.91 -8.10 14.82
CA LYS A 62 -8.05 -8.73 16.14
C LYS A 62 -9.50 -8.80 16.61
N LYS A 63 -10.27 -7.75 16.37
CA LYS A 63 -11.66 -7.68 16.82
C LYS A 63 -12.62 -8.43 15.92
N ALA A 64 -12.55 -8.17 14.62
CA ALA A 64 -13.51 -8.66 13.65
C ALA A 64 -13.19 -10.07 13.15
N GLN A 65 -11.92 -10.47 13.23
CA GLN A 65 -11.44 -11.75 12.71
C GLN A 65 -11.95 -12.02 11.29
N PRO A 66 -11.70 -11.10 10.37
CA PRO A 66 -12.23 -11.21 9.01
C PRO A 66 -11.67 -12.46 8.31
N LYS A 67 -12.52 -13.07 7.49
CA LYS A 67 -12.16 -14.31 6.81
C LYS A 67 -11.00 -14.06 5.83
N HIS A 68 -9.97 -14.90 5.92
CA HIS A 68 -8.79 -14.89 5.05
C HIS A 68 -7.87 -13.67 5.22
N ILE A 69 -8.03 -12.90 6.29
CA ILE A 69 -7.14 -11.78 6.58
C ILE A 69 -6.57 -11.96 7.98
N HIS A 70 -5.22 -12.01 8.05
CA HIS A 70 -4.49 -12.18 9.31
C HIS A 70 -3.52 -11.02 9.50
N GLU A 71 -3.09 -10.82 10.75
CA GLU A 71 -2.19 -9.72 11.09
C GLU A 71 -0.90 -9.74 10.26
N ILE A 72 -0.36 -10.93 10.00
CA ILE A 72 0.87 -11.05 9.22
C ILE A 72 0.71 -10.48 7.80
N GLN A 73 -0.48 -10.61 7.21
CA GLN A 73 -0.74 -10.06 5.88
C GLN A 73 -0.74 -8.54 5.91
N ILE A 74 -1.28 -7.94 6.98
CA ILE A 74 -1.26 -6.48 7.16
C ILE A 74 0.19 -5.99 7.28
N GLU A 75 0.99 -6.67 8.09
CA GLU A 75 2.40 -6.31 8.27
C GLU A 75 3.20 -6.48 6.98
N THR A 76 2.96 -7.56 6.25
CA THR A 76 3.65 -7.83 4.98
C THR A 76 3.33 -6.77 3.92
N VAL A 77 2.06 -6.38 3.81
CA VAL A 77 1.66 -5.30 2.90
C VAL A 77 2.39 -4.01 3.28
N GLY A 78 2.43 -3.70 4.58
CA GLY A 78 3.12 -2.51 5.05
C GLY A 78 4.59 -2.48 4.66
N GLU A 79 5.30 -3.57 4.92
CA GLU A 79 6.71 -3.70 4.56
C GLU A 79 6.93 -3.56 3.05
N ASN A 80 6.08 -4.21 2.27
CA ASN A 80 6.19 -4.18 0.81
C ASN A 80 5.95 -2.79 0.23
N ILE A 81 4.89 -2.11 0.69
CA ILE A 81 4.60 -0.75 0.22
C ILE A 81 5.75 0.20 0.58
N GLU A 82 6.25 0.13 1.81
CA GLU A 82 7.35 0.98 2.24
C GLU A 82 8.58 0.79 1.35
N LYS A 83 8.90 -0.46 1.05
CA LYS A 83 10.04 -0.80 0.21
C LYS A 83 9.89 -0.26 -1.22
N ILE A 84 8.77 -0.56 -1.87
CA ILE A 84 8.58 -0.16 -3.27
C ILE A 84 8.32 1.33 -3.44
N SER A 85 7.89 2.04 -2.39
CA SER A 85 7.73 3.50 -2.44
C SER A 85 9.06 4.20 -2.67
N VAL A 86 10.17 3.55 -2.31
CA VAL A 86 11.54 4.05 -2.57
C VAL A 86 12.08 3.45 -3.86
N GLU A 87 12.02 2.12 -3.99
CA GLU A 87 12.63 1.40 -5.10
C GLU A 87 12.09 1.80 -6.47
N ALA A 88 10.82 2.19 -6.54
CA ALA A 88 10.17 2.51 -7.82
C ALA A 88 10.83 3.67 -8.56
N PHE A 89 11.48 4.59 -7.84
CA PHE A 89 12.14 5.74 -8.45
C PHE A 89 13.43 5.39 -9.19
N TYR A 90 13.98 4.22 -8.96
CA TYR A 90 15.33 3.86 -9.44
C TYR A 90 15.24 2.96 -10.68
N PRO A 91 15.82 3.41 -11.82
CA PRO A 91 15.80 2.59 -13.03
C PRO A 91 16.60 1.28 -12.91
N SER A 92 17.48 1.18 -11.89
CA SER A 92 18.23 -0.05 -11.61
C SER A 92 17.34 -1.16 -11.04
N VAL A 93 16.18 -0.82 -10.47
CA VAL A 93 15.24 -1.80 -9.95
C VAL A 93 14.28 -2.19 -11.08
N SER A 94 14.13 -3.50 -11.35
CA SER A 94 13.34 -3.93 -12.49
C SER A 94 11.86 -3.56 -12.34
N GLU A 95 11.26 -3.15 -13.43
CA GLU A 95 9.83 -2.85 -13.48
C GLU A 95 9.01 -4.10 -13.14
N ARG A 96 9.49 -5.27 -13.55
CA ARG A 96 8.84 -6.54 -13.24
C ARG A 96 8.74 -6.77 -11.72
N ARG A 97 9.82 -6.47 -11.00
CA ARG A 97 9.84 -6.60 -9.54
C ARG A 97 8.80 -5.69 -8.89
N ILE A 98 8.74 -4.44 -9.31
CA ILE A 98 7.75 -3.49 -8.80
C ILE A 98 6.33 -3.96 -9.10
N LYS A 99 6.07 -4.43 -10.32
CA LYS A 99 4.76 -4.96 -10.71
C LYS A 99 4.33 -6.13 -9.82
N GLN A 100 5.24 -7.04 -9.51
CA GLN A 100 4.93 -8.20 -8.69
C GLN A 100 4.52 -7.79 -7.28
N PHE A 101 5.27 -6.86 -6.67
CA PHE A 101 4.91 -6.34 -5.36
C PHE A 101 3.59 -5.57 -5.39
N CYS A 102 3.38 -4.74 -6.41
CA CYS A 102 2.13 -3.99 -6.55
C CYS A 102 0.91 -4.91 -6.68
N ARG A 103 1.04 -6.02 -7.39
CA ARG A 103 -0.04 -7.02 -7.51
C ARG A 103 -0.38 -7.65 -6.17
N SER A 104 0.65 -8.04 -5.42
CA SER A 104 0.47 -8.65 -4.10
C SER A 104 -0.19 -7.67 -3.13
N VAL A 105 0.26 -6.43 -3.14
CA VAL A 105 -0.30 -5.36 -2.31
C VAL A 105 -1.77 -5.12 -2.69
N GLU A 106 -2.05 -4.98 -3.98
CA GLU A 106 -3.40 -4.75 -4.47
C GLU A 106 -4.35 -5.88 -4.06
N TYR A 107 -3.90 -7.12 -4.16
CA TYR A 107 -4.70 -8.27 -3.78
C TYR A 107 -5.14 -8.17 -2.32
N THR A 108 -4.20 -7.96 -1.43
CA THR A 108 -4.49 -7.90 0.02
C THR A 108 -5.33 -6.68 0.39
N LEU A 109 -4.99 -5.50 -0.14
CA LEU A 109 -5.75 -4.28 0.15
C LEU A 109 -7.18 -4.37 -0.40
N SER A 110 -7.37 -4.97 -1.58
CA SER A 110 -8.69 -5.16 -2.15
C SER A 110 -9.52 -6.13 -1.33
N LEU A 111 -8.90 -7.16 -0.78
CA LEU A 111 -9.59 -8.10 0.11
C LEU A 111 -10.01 -7.41 1.41
N VAL A 112 -9.14 -6.59 1.99
CA VAL A 112 -9.47 -5.79 3.19
C VAL A 112 -10.67 -4.90 2.90
N LEU A 113 -10.63 -4.20 1.77
CA LEU A 113 -11.70 -3.30 1.35
C LEU A 113 -13.04 -4.06 1.19
N GLU A 114 -13.00 -5.20 0.54
CA GLU A 114 -14.18 -6.04 0.34
C GLU A 114 -14.81 -6.48 1.67
N ARG A 115 -13.99 -6.93 2.62
CA ARG A 115 -14.46 -7.34 3.94
C ARG A 115 -15.05 -6.17 4.72
N LEU A 116 -14.41 -5.01 4.64
CA LEU A 116 -14.93 -3.80 5.30
C LEU A 116 -16.27 -3.37 4.72
N GLU A 117 -16.42 -3.42 3.41
CA GLU A 117 -17.68 -3.06 2.75
C GLU A 117 -18.81 -4.00 3.15
N GLN A 118 -18.51 -5.30 3.27
CA GLN A 118 -19.48 -6.27 3.77
C GLN A 118 -19.91 -5.97 5.20
N GLU A 119 -18.95 -5.67 6.07
CA GLU A 119 -19.25 -5.31 7.46
C GLU A 119 -20.11 -4.06 7.56
N LEU A 120 -19.78 -3.03 6.79
CA LEU A 120 -20.53 -1.78 6.79
C LEU A 120 -21.97 -1.97 6.31
N ARG A 121 -22.18 -2.86 5.33
CA ARG A 121 -23.53 -3.21 4.87
C ARG A 121 -24.30 -4.01 5.91
N ASN A 122 -23.65 -4.96 6.55
CA ASN A 122 -24.29 -5.87 7.51
C ASN A 122 -24.52 -5.21 8.87
N GLY A 123 -23.72 -4.20 9.20
CA GLY A 123 -23.82 -3.48 10.46
C GLY A 123 -24.95 -2.46 10.53
N GLN A 124 -25.69 -2.32 9.43
CA GLN A 124 -26.85 -1.40 9.39
C GLN A 124 -28.17 -2.17 9.61
#